data_1596aa35bb8fabf82edbe0f052ff2046
#
_entry.id   1596aa35bb8fabf82edbe0f052ff2046
#
_cell.length_a   1.000
_cell.length_b   1.000
_cell.length_c   1.000
_cell.angle_alpha   90.00
_cell.angle_beta   90.00
_cell.angle_gamma   90.00
#
_symmetry.space_group_name_H-M   'P 1'
#
loop_
_entity.id
_entity.type
_entity.pdbx_description
1 polymer ?
#
loop_
_entity_poly.entity_id
_entity_poly.type
_entity_poly.pdbx_seq_one_letter_code
_entity_poly.pdbx_strand_id
1 'polypeptide(L)'
;MQRDGLIDCLNRVQDGISHPKQEVSVEGLRGAASAYFLSRLQQLENGRPVMIVTSDQNRGDLLLEDFKYFFHYMNLKTKPQSFPSWELLPYESLSPLNQISGERLEILNRLKSGEKLFLIAPIEALMQTVVSKHYLQKNVFSIKPNDELEREILEASLADNGFLRSSLVESRCEFSIRGDIVDFFHPGANNP
;
A
#
# COMPACT_ATOMS: atom_id res chain seq x y z
N MET A 1 33.08 -2.02 -7.53
CA MET A 1 32.39 -0.93 -8.26
C MET A 1 32.89 0.38 -7.66
N GLN A 2 33.63 1.16 -8.43
CA GLN A 2 34.18 2.43 -7.95
C GLN A 2 33.03 3.39 -7.61
N ARG A 3 33.16 4.19 -6.56
CA ARG A 3 32.14 5.17 -6.11
C ARG A 3 31.69 6.11 -7.24
N ASP A 4 32.60 6.46 -8.12
CA ASP A 4 32.35 7.38 -9.24
C ASP A 4 31.36 6.79 -10.26
N GLY A 5 31.44 5.49 -10.54
CA GLY A 5 30.52 4.83 -11.47
C GLY A 5 29.08 4.72 -11.01
N LEU A 6 28.84 4.62 -9.68
CA LEU A 6 27.48 4.61 -9.13
C LEU A 6 26.83 6.00 -9.20
N ILE A 7 27.58 7.04 -8.85
CA ILE A 7 27.10 8.43 -8.89
C ILE A 7 26.74 8.82 -10.32
N ASP A 8 27.62 8.48 -11.28
CA ASP A 8 27.39 8.75 -12.70
C ASP A 8 26.14 8.01 -13.22
N CYS A 9 25.98 6.76 -12.83
CA CYS A 9 24.78 5.98 -13.17
C CYS A 9 23.50 6.61 -12.57
N LEU A 10 23.53 7.05 -11.33
CA LEU A 10 22.38 7.72 -10.68
C LEU A 10 22.02 9.02 -11.38
N ASN A 11 23.01 9.85 -11.72
CA ASN A 11 22.78 11.12 -12.43
C ASN A 11 22.16 10.87 -13.82
N ARG A 12 22.66 9.90 -14.58
CA ARG A 12 22.11 9.54 -15.89
C ARG A 12 20.67 9.03 -15.82
N VAL A 13 20.35 8.23 -14.79
CA VAL A 13 18.97 7.76 -14.56
C VAL A 13 18.08 8.93 -14.16
N GLN A 14 18.55 9.81 -13.27
CA GLN A 14 17.81 10.99 -12.85
C GLN A 14 17.49 11.92 -14.02
N ASP A 15 18.46 12.19 -14.87
CA ASP A 15 18.26 12.98 -16.10
C ASP A 15 17.23 12.30 -17.01
N GLY A 16 17.33 10.97 -17.20
CA GLY A 16 16.39 10.20 -18.00
C GLY A 16 14.97 10.28 -17.51
N ILE A 17 14.72 10.04 -16.22
CA ILE A 17 13.35 10.05 -15.65
C ILE A 17 12.76 11.46 -15.50
N SER A 18 13.55 12.50 -15.65
CA SER A 18 13.07 13.89 -15.66
C SER A 18 12.30 14.23 -16.94
N HIS A 19 12.47 13.45 -17.99
CA HIS A 19 11.75 13.63 -19.25
C HIS A 19 10.52 12.71 -19.31
N PRO A 20 9.33 13.23 -19.59
CA PRO A 20 8.12 12.41 -19.67
C PRO A 20 8.24 11.39 -20.81
N LYS A 21 7.87 10.14 -20.53
CA LYS A 21 7.90 9.00 -21.48
C LYS A 21 9.29 8.47 -21.87
N GLN A 22 10.33 8.82 -21.14
CA GLN A 22 11.65 8.23 -21.39
C GLN A 22 11.80 6.93 -20.61
N GLU A 23 12.28 5.89 -21.26
CA GLU A 23 12.67 4.63 -20.64
C GLU A 23 14.17 4.65 -20.38
N VAL A 24 14.54 4.19 -19.18
CA VAL A 24 15.95 4.03 -18.78
C VAL A 24 16.17 2.61 -18.33
N SER A 25 17.10 1.91 -19.00
CA SER A 25 17.50 0.56 -18.59
C SER A 25 18.73 0.62 -17.69
N VAL A 26 18.66 -0.10 -16.57
CA VAL A 26 19.78 -0.25 -15.62
C VAL A 26 20.05 -1.73 -15.45
N GLU A 27 21.25 -2.15 -15.80
CA GLU A 27 21.67 -3.55 -15.78
C GLU A 27 22.76 -3.81 -14.75
N GLY A 28 22.97 -5.10 -14.41
CA GLY A 28 24.03 -5.53 -13.51
C GLY A 28 23.75 -5.39 -12.02
N LEU A 29 22.55 -4.95 -11.63
CA LEU A 29 22.15 -4.89 -10.22
C LEU A 29 21.82 -6.29 -9.71
N ARG A 30 22.51 -6.76 -8.66
CA ARG A 30 22.30 -8.07 -8.06
C ARG A 30 22.02 -7.97 -6.56
N GLY A 31 21.22 -8.89 -6.04
CA GLY A 31 20.83 -8.91 -4.61
C GLY A 31 20.20 -7.60 -4.18
N ALA A 32 20.61 -7.08 -3.05
CA ALA A 32 20.11 -5.82 -2.48
C ALA A 32 20.57 -4.55 -3.24
N ALA A 33 21.41 -4.68 -4.29
CA ALA A 33 21.89 -3.51 -5.04
C ALA A 33 20.75 -2.73 -5.72
N SER A 34 19.69 -3.42 -6.13
CA SER A 34 18.50 -2.78 -6.71
C SER A 34 17.81 -1.87 -5.71
N ALA A 35 17.58 -2.38 -4.48
CA ALA A 35 16.95 -1.61 -3.41
C ALA A 35 17.83 -0.44 -2.98
N TYR A 36 19.14 -0.64 -2.85
CA TYR A 36 20.08 0.45 -2.55
C TYR A 36 20.03 1.54 -3.62
N PHE A 37 20.12 1.16 -4.90
CA PHE A 37 20.12 2.09 -6.03
C PHE A 37 18.84 2.93 -6.07
N LEU A 38 17.67 2.27 -5.98
CA LEU A 38 16.38 2.94 -6.01
C LEU A 38 16.14 3.80 -4.75
N SER A 39 16.65 3.39 -3.59
CA SER A 39 16.60 4.21 -2.38
C SER A 39 17.43 5.49 -2.52
N ARG A 40 18.60 5.41 -3.15
CA ARG A 40 19.42 6.59 -3.47
C ARG A 40 18.71 7.51 -4.47
N LEU A 41 18.08 6.94 -5.49
CA LEU A 41 17.29 7.70 -6.45
C LEU A 41 16.11 8.41 -5.77
N GLN A 42 15.38 7.72 -4.90
CA GLN A 42 14.29 8.29 -4.13
C GLN A 42 14.75 9.45 -3.22
N GLN A 43 15.95 9.35 -2.66
CA GLN A 43 16.55 10.42 -1.88
C GLN A 43 16.82 11.67 -2.73
N LEU A 44 17.33 11.50 -3.95
CA LEU A 44 17.62 12.59 -4.88
C LEU A 44 16.33 13.24 -5.41
N GLU A 45 15.30 12.44 -5.70
CA GLU A 45 14.00 12.91 -6.22
C GLU A 45 13.06 13.51 -5.15
N ASN A 46 13.55 13.65 -3.92
CA ASN A 46 12.83 14.31 -2.81
C ASN A 46 11.40 13.75 -2.59
N GLY A 47 11.26 12.43 -2.58
CA GLY A 47 9.99 11.76 -2.28
C GLY A 47 8.98 11.75 -3.43
N ARG A 48 9.43 11.65 -4.67
CA ARG A 48 8.57 11.40 -5.82
C ARG A 48 7.76 10.10 -5.61
N PRO A 49 6.47 10.03 -6.03
CA PRO A 49 5.74 8.78 -5.96
C PRO A 49 6.39 7.74 -6.89
N VAL A 50 6.57 6.53 -6.38
CA VAL A 50 7.23 5.43 -7.10
C VAL A 50 6.39 4.18 -6.99
N MET A 51 6.26 3.45 -8.09
CA MET A 51 5.71 2.11 -8.12
C MET A 51 6.75 1.16 -8.71
N ILE A 52 7.12 0.14 -7.95
CA ILE A 52 8.01 -0.93 -8.37
C ILE A 52 7.16 -2.15 -8.67
N VAL A 53 7.29 -2.66 -9.88
CA VAL A 53 6.59 -3.88 -10.31
C VAL A 53 7.56 -5.05 -10.22
N THR A 54 7.15 -6.12 -9.54
CA THR A 54 7.92 -7.36 -9.41
C THR A 54 7.28 -8.51 -10.19
N SER A 55 8.05 -9.53 -10.49
CA SER A 55 7.57 -10.74 -11.18
C SER A 55 6.52 -11.50 -10.37
N ASP A 56 6.65 -11.51 -9.06
CA ASP A 56 5.83 -12.28 -8.12
C ASP A 56 5.89 -11.66 -6.71
N GLN A 57 5.02 -12.16 -5.81
CA GLN A 57 4.91 -11.68 -4.43
C GLN A 57 6.21 -11.91 -3.65
N ASN A 58 6.84 -13.09 -3.77
CA ASN A 58 8.07 -13.41 -3.04
C ASN A 58 9.19 -12.41 -3.35
N ARG A 59 9.33 -12.04 -4.63
CA ARG A 59 10.30 -11.03 -5.04
C ARG A 59 9.95 -9.65 -4.49
N GLY A 60 8.67 -9.34 -4.42
CA GLY A 60 8.16 -8.11 -3.79
C GLY A 60 8.52 -8.03 -2.32
N ASP A 61 8.29 -9.09 -1.57
CA ASP A 61 8.53 -9.15 -0.12
C ASP A 61 10.03 -9.04 0.21
N LEU A 62 10.90 -9.73 -0.54
CA LEU A 62 12.35 -9.59 -0.38
C LEU A 62 12.83 -8.15 -0.64
N LEU A 63 12.32 -7.52 -1.69
CA LEU A 63 12.64 -6.12 -1.98
C LEU A 63 12.09 -5.17 -0.92
N LEU A 64 10.92 -5.42 -0.39
CA LEU A 64 10.32 -4.61 0.67
C LEU A 64 11.21 -4.57 1.92
N GLU A 65 11.74 -5.73 2.34
CA GLU A 65 12.66 -5.79 3.49
C GLU A 65 13.97 -5.04 3.20
N ASP A 66 14.55 -5.22 2.02
CA ASP A 66 15.74 -4.47 1.59
C ASP A 66 15.47 -2.95 1.59
N PHE A 67 14.30 -2.50 1.09
CA PHE A 67 13.92 -1.10 1.10
C PHE A 67 13.69 -0.56 2.51
N LYS A 68 13.05 -1.30 3.40
CA LYS A 68 12.87 -0.90 4.81
C LYS A 68 14.23 -0.60 5.46
N TYR A 69 15.21 -1.49 5.22
CA TYR A 69 16.57 -1.30 5.71
C TYR A 69 17.23 -0.04 5.15
N PHE A 70 17.25 0.14 3.82
CA PHE A 70 17.92 1.28 3.20
C PHE A 70 17.20 2.60 3.47
N PHE A 71 15.88 2.62 3.52
CA PHE A 71 15.11 3.81 3.86
C PHE A 71 15.40 4.27 5.30
N HIS A 72 15.49 3.32 6.22
CA HIS A 72 15.92 3.60 7.59
C HIS A 72 17.36 4.11 7.62
N TYR A 73 18.30 3.42 6.98
CA TYR A 73 19.72 3.79 6.92
C TYR A 73 19.93 5.20 6.32
N MET A 74 19.18 5.55 5.29
CA MET A 74 19.26 6.85 4.61
C MET A 74 18.36 7.92 5.23
N ASN A 75 17.63 7.59 6.29
CA ASN A 75 16.69 8.47 6.98
C ASN A 75 15.63 9.09 6.03
N LEU A 76 15.07 8.29 5.13
CA LEU A 76 14.03 8.71 4.22
C LEU A 76 12.68 8.81 4.94
N LYS A 77 11.93 9.89 4.67
CA LYS A 77 10.62 10.12 5.31
C LYS A 77 9.51 9.20 4.78
N THR A 78 9.57 8.88 3.50
CA THR A 78 8.63 7.97 2.86
C THR A 78 8.88 6.54 3.35
N LYS A 79 7.81 5.78 3.58
CA LYS A 79 7.92 4.35 3.95
C LYS A 79 7.60 3.48 2.75
N PRO A 80 8.41 2.47 2.43
CA PRO A 80 8.08 1.50 1.40
C PRO A 80 6.93 0.61 1.87
N GLN A 81 6.00 0.30 0.97
CA GLN A 81 4.79 -0.47 1.26
C GLN A 81 4.51 -1.47 0.15
N SER A 82 4.00 -2.64 0.52
CA SER A 82 3.50 -3.62 -0.43
C SER A 82 2.08 -3.28 -0.85
N PHE A 83 1.78 -3.43 -2.15
CA PHE A 83 0.43 -3.53 -2.66
C PHE A 83 0.21 -5.00 -3.01
N PRO A 84 -0.33 -5.83 -2.09
CA PRO A 84 -0.34 -7.27 -2.22
C PRO A 84 -1.32 -7.76 -3.28
N SER A 85 -1.07 -8.95 -3.84
CA SER A 85 -2.06 -9.69 -4.63
C SER A 85 -3.12 -10.31 -3.72
N TRP A 86 -4.24 -10.74 -4.29
CA TRP A 86 -5.32 -11.35 -3.51
C TRP A 86 -5.05 -12.81 -3.10
N GLU A 87 -3.93 -13.37 -3.50
CA GLU A 87 -3.52 -14.75 -3.20
C GLU A 87 -4.57 -15.81 -3.60
N LEU A 88 -5.42 -15.48 -4.56
CA LEU A 88 -6.46 -16.34 -5.09
C LEU A 88 -6.24 -16.61 -6.58
N LEU A 89 -6.50 -17.81 -7.00
CA LEU A 89 -6.51 -18.15 -8.42
C LEU A 89 -7.79 -17.58 -9.08
N PRO A 90 -7.73 -17.21 -10.37
CA PRO A 90 -8.85 -16.57 -11.07
C PRO A 90 -10.17 -17.35 -11.09
N TYR A 91 -10.13 -18.65 -10.80
CA TYR A 91 -11.29 -19.55 -10.84
C TYR A 91 -11.70 -20.06 -9.46
N GLU A 92 -11.09 -19.59 -8.40
CA GLU A 92 -11.48 -19.94 -7.04
C GLU A 92 -12.71 -19.16 -6.61
N SER A 93 -13.69 -19.88 -6.03
CA SER A 93 -14.91 -19.28 -5.49
C SER A 93 -14.72 -18.72 -4.06
N LEU A 94 -13.48 -18.49 -3.66
CA LEU A 94 -13.14 -17.99 -2.34
C LEU A 94 -13.12 -16.47 -2.34
N SER A 95 -13.48 -15.86 -1.22
CA SER A 95 -13.29 -14.43 -0.99
C SER A 95 -11.86 -14.18 -0.52
N PRO A 96 -11.23 -13.06 -0.94
CA PRO A 96 -9.93 -12.66 -0.42
C PRO A 96 -9.97 -12.50 1.09
N LEU A 97 -8.82 -12.70 1.74
CA LEU A 97 -8.69 -12.42 3.16
C LEU A 97 -9.01 -10.93 3.45
N ASN A 98 -9.79 -10.68 4.50
CA ASN A 98 -10.18 -9.32 4.89
C ASN A 98 -8.98 -8.40 5.10
N GLN A 99 -7.88 -8.95 5.61
CA GLN A 99 -6.63 -8.22 5.78
C GLN A 99 -6.08 -7.70 4.44
N ILE A 100 -5.93 -8.56 3.44
CA ILE A 100 -5.39 -8.18 2.12
C ILE A 100 -6.32 -7.15 1.45
N SER A 101 -7.62 -7.38 1.53
CA SER A 101 -8.62 -6.43 1.01
C SER A 101 -8.50 -5.06 1.68
N GLY A 102 -8.33 -5.04 3.01
CA GLY A 102 -8.15 -3.82 3.78
C GLY A 102 -6.87 -3.06 3.43
N GLU A 103 -5.74 -3.75 3.35
CA GLU A 103 -4.45 -3.16 2.96
C GLU A 103 -4.52 -2.53 1.56
N ARG A 104 -5.14 -3.21 0.60
CA ARG A 104 -5.34 -2.69 -0.76
C ARG A 104 -6.25 -1.45 -0.77
N LEU A 105 -7.37 -1.50 -0.04
CA LEU A 105 -8.31 -0.36 0.06
C LEU A 105 -7.66 0.86 0.71
N GLU A 106 -6.88 0.68 1.76
CA GLU A 106 -6.14 1.75 2.42
C GLU A 106 -5.17 2.44 1.44
N ILE A 107 -4.35 1.66 0.73
CA ILE A 107 -3.41 2.19 -0.27
C ILE A 107 -4.16 2.95 -1.38
N LEU A 108 -5.25 2.38 -1.91
CA LEU A 108 -6.05 3.04 -2.93
C LEU A 108 -6.68 4.35 -2.45
N ASN A 109 -7.13 4.41 -1.21
CA ASN A 109 -7.68 5.62 -0.61
C ASN A 109 -6.60 6.70 -0.43
N ARG A 110 -5.40 6.33 -0.01
CA ARG A 110 -4.25 7.24 0.11
C ARG A 110 -3.78 7.75 -1.25
N LEU A 111 -3.73 6.89 -2.28
CA LEU A 111 -3.46 7.31 -3.66
C LEU A 111 -4.52 8.28 -4.17
N LYS A 112 -5.80 8.02 -3.87
CA LYS A 112 -6.92 8.91 -4.22
C LYS A 112 -6.77 10.30 -3.59
N SER A 113 -6.27 10.38 -2.36
CA SER A 113 -6.00 11.67 -1.67
C SER A 113 -4.74 12.38 -2.16
N GLY A 114 -4.02 11.83 -3.13
CA GLY A 114 -2.82 12.42 -3.72
C GLY A 114 -1.55 12.22 -2.89
N GLU A 115 -1.57 11.28 -1.96
CA GLU A 115 -0.38 10.96 -1.16
C GLU A 115 0.72 10.36 -2.03
N LYS A 116 1.95 10.82 -1.81
CA LYS A 116 3.12 10.32 -2.52
C LYS A 116 3.62 9.04 -1.88
N LEU A 117 3.26 7.90 -2.45
CA LEU A 117 3.62 6.59 -1.94
C LEU A 117 4.84 6.00 -2.65
N PHE A 118 5.57 5.14 -1.95
CA PHE A 118 6.57 4.25 -2.52
C PHE A 118 6.02 2.83 -2.41
N LEU A 119 5.53 2.29 -3.53
CA LEU A 119 4.81 1.03 -3.58
C LEU A 119 5.63 -0.04 -4.27
N ILE A 120 5.51 -1.26 -3.77
CA ILE A 120 6.02 -2.47 -4.40
C ILE A 120 4.81 -3.36 -4.67
N ALA A 121 4.59 -3.70 -5.93
CA ALA A 121 3.44 -4.47 -6.37
C ALA A 121 3.89 -5.62 -7.26
N PRO A 122 3.53 -6.88 -6.98
CA PRO A 122 3.69 -7.96 -7.92
C PRO A 122 2.78 -7.72 -9.14
N ILE A 123 3.22 -8.19 -10.31
CA ILE A 123 2.46 -8.00 -11.55
C ILE A 123 1.03 -8.55 -11.43
N GLU A 124 0.84 -9.62 -10.70
CA GLU A 124 -0.47 -10.23 -10.42
C GLU A 124 -1.41 -9.25 -9.74
N ALA A 125 -0.93 -8.47 -8.75
CA ALA A 125 -1.74 -7.49 -8.05
C ALA A 125 -2.23 -6.36 -8.97
N LEU A 126 -1.44 -6.00 -9.98
CA LEU A 126 -1.79 -4.97 -10.96
C LEU A 126 -2.75 -5.49 -12.05
N MET A 127 -2.76 -6.79 -12.29
CA MET A 127 -3.71 -7.42 -13.22
C MET A 127 -5.09 -7.65 -12.60
N GLN A 128 -5.20 -7.59 -11.27
CA GLN A 128 -6.44 -7.77 -10.54
C GLN A 128 -7.28 -6.48 -10.55
N THR A 129 -8.59 -6.64 -10.62
CA THR A 129 -9.52 -5.51 -10.57
C THR A 129 -9.46 -4.79 -9.23
N VAL A 130 -9.66 -3.50 -9.25
CA VAL A 130 -9.74 -2.66 -8.06
C VAL A 130 -11.06 -1.91 -8.03
N VAL A 131 -11.48 -1.49 -6.84
CA VAL A 131 -12.67 -0.66 -6.67
C VAL A 131 -12.49 0.69 -7.36
N SER A 132 -13.59 1.21 -7.93
CA SER A 132 -13.54 2.49 -8.62
C SER A 132 -13.30 3.66 -7.67
N LYS A 133 -12.72 4.74 -8.19
CA LYS A 133 -12.53 5.98 -7.42
C LYS A 133 -13.86 6.52 -6.87
N HIS A 134 -14.95 6.38 -7.63
CA HIS A 134 -16.29 6.78 -7.20
C HIS A 134 -16.78 5.94 -6.00
N TYR A 135 -16.57 4.62 -6.04
CA TYR A 135 -16.92 3.75 -4.92
C TYR A 135 -16.18 4.15 -3.64
N LEU A 136 -14.85 4.39 -3.72
CA LEU A 136 -14.07 4.87 -2.57
C LEU A 136 -14.55 6.23 -2.05
N GLN A 137 -15.01 7.12 -2.92
CA GLN A 137 -15.54 8.43 -2.49
C GLN A 137 -16.84 8.30 -1.69
N LYS A 138 -17.69 7.35 -2.08
CA LYS A 138 -19.00 7.16 -1.45
C LYS A 138 -18.92 6.36 -0.14
N ASN A 139 -18.00 5.40 -0.04
CA ASN A 139 -18.02 4.40 1.03
C ASN A 139 -16.87 4.56 2.04
N VAL A 140 -15.97 5.52 1.85
CA VAL A 140 -14.93 5.84 2.84
C VAL A 140 -15.32 7.10 3.58
N PHE A 141 -15.46 6.98 4.90
CA PHE A 141 -15.69 8.08 5.81
C PHE A 141 -14.63 8.09 6.92
N SER A 142 -14.44 9.23 7.54
CA SER A 142 -13.47 9.41 8.61
C SER A 142 -14.19 9.88 9.87
N ILE A 143 -13.91 9.25 10.98
CA ILE A 143 -14.42 9.63 12.30
C ILE A 143 -13.27 10.23 13.11
N LYS A 144 -13.48 11.39 13.69
CA LYS A 144 -12.50 12.07 14.55
C LYS A 144 -13.01 12.16 15.97
N PRO A 145 -12.14 12.26 16.98
CA PRO A 145 -12.55 12.53 18.34
C PRO A 145 -13.43 13.79 18.41
N ASN A 146 -14.55 13.72 19.13
CA ASN A 146 -15.59 14.71 19.27
C ASN A 146 -16.52 14.91 18.06
N ASP A 147 -16.46 14.07 17.03
CA ASP A 147 -17.49 14.05 16.00
C ASP A 147 -18.79 13.49 16.60
N GLU A 148 -19.92 14.16 16.31
CA GLU A 148 -21.25 13.65 16.64
C GLU A 148 -21.68 12.68 15.52
N LEU A 149 -21.96 11.43 15.89
CA LEU A 149 -22.38 10.39 14.95
C LEU A 149 -23.57 9.63 15.52
N GLU A 150 -24.63 9.58 14.75
CA GLU A 150 -25.78 8.75 15.12
C GLU A 150 -25.40 7.26 15.03
N ARG A 151 -25.61 6.53 16.12
CA ARG A 151 -25.26 5.11 16.24
C ARG A 151 -25.89 4.27 15.14
N GLU A 152 -27.16 4.51 14.83
CA GLU A 152 -27.94 3.79 13.82
C GLU A 152 -27.36 3.99 12.41
N ILE A 153 -26.85 5.18 12.11
CA ILE A 153 -26.17 5.49 10.84
C ILE A 153 -24.84 4.74 10.76
N LEU A 154 -24.07 4.71 11.85
CA LEU A 154 -22.82 3.98 11.91
C LEU A 154 -23.05 2.47 11.76
N GLU A 155 -24.02 1.91 12.48
CA GLU A 155 -24.39 0.49 12.39
C GLU A 155 -24.79 0.09 10.96
N ALA A 156 -25.67 0.85 10.34
CA ALA A 156 -26.08 0.61 8.95
C ALA A 156 -24.89 0.71 7.99
N SER A 157 -24.04 1.72 8.17
CA SER A 157 -22.85 1.91 7.32
C SER A 157 -21.85 0.76 7.46
N LEU A 158 -21.61 0.25 8.66
CA LEU A 158 -20.73 -0.89 8.88
C LEU A 158 -21.32 -2.16 8.21
N ALA A 159 -22.61 -2.42 8.41
CA ALA A 159 -23.30 -3.58 7.82
C ALA A 159 -23.29 -3.52 6.29
N ASP A 160 -23.60 -2.36 5.70
CA ASP A 160 -23.60 -2.14 4.24
C ASP A 160 -22.20 -2.30 3.62
N ASN A 161 -21.14 -2.03 4.39
CA ASN A 161 -19.76 -2.25 3.99
C ASN A 161 -19.23 -3.65 4.34
N GLY A 162 -20.09 -4.58 4.73
CA GLY A 162 -19.77 -5.99 4.91
C GLY A 162 -19.16 -6.36 6.25
N PHE A 163 -19.24 -5.47 7.24
CA PHE A 163 -18.86 -5.83 8.61
C PHE A 163 -19.90 -6.78 9.21
N LEU A 164 -19.43 -7.77 9.94
CA LEU A 164 -20.27 -8.74 10.64
C LEU A 164 -20.50 -8.31 12.09
N ARG A 165 -21.77 -8.32 12.48
CA ARG A 165 -22.10 -8.04 13.89
C ARG A 165 -21.72 -9.22 14.77
N SER A 166 -20.96 -8.97 15.82
CA SER A 166 -20.51 -9.93 16.82
C SER A 166 -20.81 -9.44 18.24
N SER A 167 -20.86 -10.35 19.20
CA SER A 167 -20.95 -9.98 20.61
C SER A 167 -19.64 -9.44 21.18
N LEU A 168 -18.51 -9.88 20.61
CA LEU A 168 -17.17 -9.45 20.94
C LEU A 168 -16.39 -9.33 19.62
N VAL A 169 -15.65 -8.23 19.46
CA VAL A 169 -14.85 -7.97 18.26
C VAL A 169 -13.48 -8.63 18.42
N GLU A 170 -13.24 -9.70 17.69
CA GLU A 170 -11.98 -10.46 17.70
C GLU A 170 -11.32 -10.49 16.31
N SER A 171 -12.11 -10.43 15.25
CA SER A 171 -11.64 -10.53 13.88
C SER A 171 -11.87 -9.25 13.09
N ARG A 172 -11.03 -9.04 12.05
CA ARG A 172 -11.20 -7.91 11.12
C ARG A 172 -12.56 -7.95 10.44
N CYS A 173 -13.12 -6.78 10.21
CA CYS A 173 -14.47 -6.59 9.67
C CYS A 173 -15.59 -7.10 10.61
N GLU A 174 -15.35 -7.19 11.90
CA GLU A 174 -16.40 -7.36 12.90
C GLU A 174 -16.72 -6.04 13.59
N PHE A 175 -17.96 -5.91 14.07
CA PHE A 175 -18.36 -4.83 14.96
C PHE A 175 -19.30 -5.33 16.05
N SER A 176 -19.29 -4.63 17.18
CA SER A 176 -20.16 -4.91 18.34
C SER A 176 -20.77 -3.61 18.85
N ILE A 177 -22.01 -3.68 19.29
CA ILE A 177 -22.71 -2.55 19.90
C ILE A 177 -23.17 -2.95 21.31
N ARG A 178 -22.73 -2.20 22.31
CA ARG A 178 -23.05 -2.40 23.70
C ARG A 178 -23.46 -1.07 24.32
N GLY A 179 -24.76 -0.81 24.39
CA GLY A 179 -25.28 0.49 24.79
C GLY A 179 -24.86 1.58 23.80
N ASP A 180 -24.16 2.58 24.30
CA ASP A 180 -23.65 3.69 23.48
C ASP A 180 -22.22 3.47 22.97
N ILE A 181 -21.66 2.27 23.21
CA ILE A 181 -20.31 1.92 22.75
C ILE A 181 -20.41 1.10 21.47
N VAL A 182 -19.67 1.51 20.46
CA VAL A 182 -19.49 0.77 19.21
C VAL A 182 -18.02 0.42 19.07
N ASP A 183 -17.73 -0.88 19.13
CA ASP A 183 -16.41 -1.43 18.85
C ASP A 183 -16.40 -1.96 17.42
N PHE A 184 -15.35 -1.71 16.66
CA PHE A 184 -15.19 -2.32 15.32
C PHE A 184 -13.73 -2.50 14.98
N PHE A 185 -13.41 -3.56 14.25
CA PHE A 185 -12.06 -3.87 13.80
C PHE A 185 -11.91 -3.55 12.31
N HIS A 186 -11.23 -2.43 12.03
CA HIS A 186 -10.96 -2.00 10.66
C HIS A 186 -10.09 -3.03 9.93
N PRO A 187 -10.38 -3.36 8.66
CA PRO A 187 -9.64 -4.40 7.90
C PRO A 187 -8.15 -4.12 7.74
N GLY A 188 -7.72 -2.87 7.66
CA GLY A 188 -6.32 -2.47 7.59
C GLY A 188 -5.63 -2.25 8.95
N ALA A 189 -6.33 -2.37 10.08
CA ALA A 189 -5.74 -2.19 11.40
C ALA A 189 -5.05 -3.47 11.91
N ASN A 190 -4.10 -3.32 12.83
CA ASN A 190 -3.45 -4.45 13.49
C ASN A 190 -4.15 -4.88 14.79
N ASN A 191 -4.92 -3.97 15.37
CA ASN A 191 -5.72 -4.19 16.60
C ASN A 191 -7.11 -3.58 16.42
N PRO A 192 -8.13 -4.13 17.13
CA PRO A 192 -9.47 -3.54 17.17
C PRO A 192 -9.48 -2.12 17.72
#